data_bc7cea6371aceab8bf6ead0d19df219c
#
_entry.id   bc7cea6371aceab8bf6ead0d19df219c
#
_cell.length_a   1.000
_cell.length_b   1.000
_cell.length_c   1.000
_cell.angle_alpha   90.00
_cell.angle_beta   90.00
_cell.angle_gamma   90.00
#
_symmetry.space_group_name_H-M   'P 1'
#
loop_
_entity.id
_entity.type
_entity.pdbx_description
1 polymer ?
#
loop_
_entity_poly.entity_id
_entity_poly.type
_entity_poly.pdbx_seq_one_letter_code
_entity_poly.pdbx_strand_id
1 'polypeptide(L)'
;MDLGDLNKVWEIKALKKKPASDEAQKTLEKIAKQVQPIMKKHRWRVKVLSEFCPNNPALLGLNVGGGVNVKLRLRKANRDQDFIPYNQVLDTMLHELCHNAHGPHNASFYKLWDDIRKVYI
;
A
#
# COMPACT_ATOMS: atom_id res chain seq x y z
N MET A 1 -7.71 7.10 -24.55
CA MET A 1 -7.43 6.81 -23.12
C MET A 1 -8.40 5.76 -22.60
N ASP A 2 -7.88 4.70 -22.04
CA ASP A 2 -8.71 3.67 -21.43
C ASP A 2 -9.17 4.12 -20.05
N LEU A 3 -10.49 4.23 -19.85
CA LEU A 3 -11.06 4.63 -18.57
C LEU A 3 -10.74 3.65 -17.44
N GLY A 4 -10.42 2.39 -17.76
CA GLY A 4 -9.98 1.39 -16.79
C GLY A 4 -8.68 1.76 -16.10
N ASP A 5 -7.85 2.58 -16.73
CA ASP A 5 -6.58 3.03 -16.17
C ASP A 5 -6.74 4.03 -15.02
N LEU A 6 -7.95 4.54 -14.78
CA LEU A 6 -8.20 5.39 -13.62
C LEU A 6 -8.12 4.63 -12.29
N ASN A 7 -8.33 3.32 -12.31
CA ASN A 7 -8.32 2.48 -11.10
C ASN A 7 -6.91 1.92 -10.87
N LYS A 8 -6.01 2.80 -10.45
CA LYS A 8 -4.59 2.51 -10.24
C LYS A 8 -4.00 3.47 -9.21
N VAL A 9 -2.74 3.25 -8.90
CA VAL A 9 -1.93 4.23 -8.16
C VAL A 9 -1.47 5.31 -9.13
N TRP A 10 -1.75 6.57 -8.82
CA TRP A 10 -1.46 7.69 -9.72
C TRP A 10 -0.06 8.26 -9.53
N GLU A 11 0.42 8.32 -8.30
CA GLU A 11 1.72 8.90 -7.98
C GLU A 11 2.39 8.08 -6.90
N ILE A 12 3.71 7.92 -6.98
CA ILE A 12 4.50 7.11 -6.06
C ILE A 12 5.64 7.97 -5.50
N LYS A 13 5.76 8.01 -4.17
CA LYS A 13 6.76 8.85 -3.49
C LYS A 13 7.49 8.08 -2.40
N ALA A 14 8.75 7.73 -2.66
CA ALA A 14 9.65 7.21 -1.62
C ALA A 14 10.27 8.37 -0.85
N LEU A 15 10.82 8.06 0.33
CA LEU A 15 11.56 9.05 1.14
C LEU A 15 12.96 9.22 0.57
N LYS A 16 13.16 10.27 -0.21
CA LYS A 16 14.40 10.50 -0.97
C LYS A 16 15.63 10.73 -0.09
N LYS A 17 15.43 11.19 1.13
CA LYS A 17 16.54 11.50 2.06
C LYS A 17 17.03 10.27 2.85
N LYS A 18 16.34 9.15 2.74
CA LYS A 18 16.73 7.92 3.42
C LYS A 18 17.69 7.11 2.55
N PRO A 19 18.57 6.27 3.17
CA PRO A 19 19.45 5.41 2.39
C PRO A 19 18.65 4.43 1.51
N ALA A 20 19.23 4.04 0.37
CA ALA A 20 18.61 3.13 -0.59
C ALA A 20 17.21 3.60 -1.04
N SER A 21 17.04 4.90 -1.24
CA SER A 21 15.76 5.46 -1.70
C SER A 21 15.32 4.90 -3.04
N ASP A 22 16.27 4.53 -3.91
CA ASP A 22 15.96 3.91 -5.20
C ASP A 22 15.31 2.55 -5.03
N GLU A 23 15.77 1.74 -4.07
CA GLU A 23 15.13 0.46 -3.75
C GLU A 23 13.74 0.66 -3.18
N ALA A 24 13.57 1.66 -2.32
CA ALA A 24 12.26 2.00 -1.76
C ALA A 24 11.29 2.38 -2.88
N GLN A 25 11.73 3.21 -3.81
CA GLN A 25 10.91 3.61 -4.96
C GLN A 25 10.53 2.41 -5.80
N LYS A 26 11.47 1.52 -6.12
CA LYS A 26 11.21 0.31 -6.90
C LYS A 26 10.24 -0.63 -6.20
N THR A 27 10.35 -0.75 -4.87
CA THR A 27 9.44 -1.57 -4.08
C THR A 27 8.01 -1.06 -4.17
N LEU A 28 7.83 0.25 -4.03
CA LEU A 28 6.50 0.87 -4.16
C LEU A 28 5.94 0.70 -5.57
N GLU A 29 6.78 0.86 -6.59
CA GLU A 29 6.36 0.67 -7.99
C GLU A 29 5.95 -0.77 -8.25
N LYS A 30 6.69 -1.74 -7.71
CA LYS A 30 6.37 -3.16 -7.84
C LYS A 30 5.04 -3.48 -7.15
N ILE A 31 4.81 -2.93 -5.95
CA ILE A 31 3.55 -3.10 -5.23
C ILE A 31 2.39 -2.52 -6.03
N ALA A 32 2.53 -1.29 -6.53
CA ALA A 32 1.50 -0.63 -7.33
C ALA A 32 1.12 -1.45 -8.56
N LYS A 33 2.13 -2.03 -9.23
CA LYS A 33 1.91 -2.86 -10.41
C LYS A 33 1.21 -4.17 -10.04
N GLN A 34 1.62 -4.79 -8.94
CA GLN A 34 1.07 -6.07 -8.51
C GLN A 34 -0.39 -5.97 -8.06
N VAL A 35 -0.78 -4.86 -7.42
CA VAL A 35 -2.15 -4.68 -6.93
C VAL A 35 -3.09 -4.07 -7.97
N GLN A 36 -2.58 -3.63 -9.12
CA GLN A 36 -3.41 -2.99 -10.14
C GLN A 36 -4.60 -3.85 -10.59
N PRO A 37 -4.47 -5.16 -10.84
CA PRO A 37 -5.63 -6.00 -11.18
C PRO A 37 -6.72 -5.99 -10.11
N ILE A 38 -6.33 -5.98 -8.83
CA ILE A 38 -7.27 -5.87 -7.72
C ILE A 38 -8.02 -4.55 -7.77
N MET A 39 -7.26 -3.48 -7.98
CA MET A 39 -7.81 -2.13 -8.02
C MET A 39 -8.80 -1.98 -9.17
N LYS A 40 -8.49 -2.55 -10.34
CA LYS A 40 -9.43 -2.58 -11.48
C LYS A 40 -10.70 -3.33 -11.14
N LYS A 41 -10.58 -4.51 -10.54
CA LYS A 41 -11.72 -5.35 -10.19
C LYS A 41 -12.68 -4.65 -9.23
N HIS A 42 -12.14 -3.97 -8.24
CA HIS A 42 -12.93 -3.31 -7.20
C HIS A 42 -13.19 -1.83 -7.49
N ARG A 43 -12.67 -1.30 -8.59
CA ARG A 43 -12.77 0.12 -8.98
C ARG A 43 -12.19 1.04 -7.92
N TRP A 44 -11.05 0.66 -7.39
CA TRP A 44 -10.33 1.46 -6.39
C TRP A 44 -9.30 2.36 -7.04
N ARG A 45 -9.09 3.53 -6.45
CA ARG A 45 -8.07 4.49 -6.85
C ARG A 45 -7.20 4.84 -5.65
N VAL A 46 -5.91 5.00 -5.90
CA VAL A 46 -4.99 5.55 -4.91
C VAL A 46 -4.29 6.73 -5.59
N LYS A 47 -4.55 7.93 -5.09
CA LYS A 47 -3.97 9.13 -5.69
C LYS A 47 -2.46 9.17 -5.47
N VAL A 48 -2.02 8.92 -4.23
CA VAL A 48 -0.61 8.89 -3.89
C VAL A 48 -0.31 7.66 -3.05
N LEU A 49 0.69 6.90 -3.46
CA LEU A 49 1.28 5.83 -2.65
C LEU A 49 2.65 6.32 -2.19
N SER A 50 2.83 6.43 -0.89
CA SER A 50 4.06 7.00 -0.35
C SER A 50 4.65 6.14 0.75
N GLU A 51 5.96 6.27 0.93
CA GLU A 51 6.67 5.71 2.06
C GLU A 51 6.56 6.65 3.26
N PHE A 52 6.44 6.09 4.47
CA PHE A 52 6.50 6.88 5.69
C PHE A 52 7.26 6.14 6.80
N CYS A 53 7.74 6.89 7.76
CA CYS A 53 8.44 6.35 8.93
C CYS A 53 7.81 6.96 10.19
N PRO A 54 6.64 6.49 10.61
CA PRO A 54 5.97 7.05 11.78
C PRO A 54 6.72 6.69 13.08
N ASN A 55 6.53 7.51 14.10
CA ASN A 55 7.15 7.26 15.40
C ASN A 55 6.61 6.02 16.10
N ASN A 56 5.35 5.68 15.85
CA ASN A 56 4.77 4.45 16.43
C ASN A 56 5.30 3.23 15.66
N PRO A 57 6.12 2.38 16.29
CA PRO A 57 6.72 1.23 15.59
C PRO A 57 5.71 0.17 15.17
N ALA A 58 4.52 0.15 15.78
CA ALA A 58 3.47 -0.80 15.40
C ALA A 58 2.69 -0.36 14.17
N LEU A 59 2.81 0.90 13.75
CA LEU A 59 2.07 1.42 12.60
C LEU A 59 2.81 1.07 11.30
N LEU A 60 2.23 0.19 10.50
CA LEU A 60 2.84 -0.30 9.26
C LEU A 60 2.27 0.34 8.01
N GLY A 61 1.07 0.89 8.08
CA GLY A 61 0.42 1.52 6.93
C GLY A 61 -0.70 2.44 7.36
N LEU A 62 -1.17 3.26 6.43
CA LEU A 62 -2.24 4.22 6.67
C LEU A 62 -2.93 4.53 5.35
N ASN A 63 -4.27 4.61 5.37
CA ASN A 63 -5.05 5.05 4.22
C ASN A 63 -5.81 6.31 4.62
N VAL A 64 -5.40 7.43 4.04
CA VAL A 64 -6.00 8.74 4.31
C VAL A 64 -7.06 9.03 3.24
N GLY A 65 -8.27 9.35 3.67
CA GLY A 65 -9.33 9.79 2.78
C GLY A 65 -9.85 8.75 1.80
N GLY A 66 -9.73 7.45 2.13
CA GLY A 66 -10.26 6.38 1.27
C GLY A 66 -9.57 6.33 -0.09
N GLY A 67 -8.25 6.42 -0.12
CA GLY A 67 -7.45 6.34 -1.34
C GLY A 67 -6.80 7.64 -1.77
N VAL A 68 -6.98 8.73 -1.02
CA VAL A 68 -6.27 9.99 -1.32
C VAL A 68 -4.78 9.80 -1.15
N ASN A 69 -4.36 9.18 -0.04
CA ASN A 69 -2.96 8.87 0.20
C ASN A 69 -2.86 7.56 0.98
N VAL A 70 -2.22 6.56 0.39
CA VAL A 70 -1.87 5.33 1.08
C VAL A 70 -0.40 5.40 1.43
N LYS A 71 -0.08 5.23 2.71
CA LYS A 71 1.28 5.29 3.22
C LYS A 71 1.70 3.91 3.71
N LEU A 72 2.91 3.49 3.35
CA LEU A 72 3.46 2.21 3.74
C LEU A 72 4.82 2.39 4.41
N ARG A 73 5.03 1.66 5.51
CA ARG A 73 6.36 1.54 6.09
C ARG A 73 7.13 0.49 5.29
N LEU A 74 8.26 0.88 4.76
CA LEU A 74 9.14 -0.05 4.02
C LEU A 74 10.33 -0.50 4.86
N ARG A 75 10.67 0.25 5.90
CA ARG A 75 11.87 0.03 6.73
C ARG A 75 11.47 -0.34 8.13
N LYS A 76 12.26 -1.22 8.76
CA LYS A 76 12.03 -1.59 10.15
C LYS A 76 12.21 -0.37 11.06
N ALA A 77 11.45 -0.32 12.15
CA ALA A 77 11.51 0.81 13.08
C ALA A 77 12.95 1.00 13.58
N ASN A 78 13.44 2.25 13.55
CA ASN A 78 14.79 2.63 13.97
C ASN A 78 15.92 1.94 13.20
N ARG A 79 15.62 1.36 12.02
CA ARG A 79 16.61 0.67 11.18
C ARG A 79 16.38 1.04 9.72
N ASP A 80 16.81 2.24 9.34
CA ASP A 80 16.56 2.79 8.01
C ASP A 80 17.16 1.96 6.87
N GLN A 81 18.15 1.12 7.15
CA GLN A 81 18.79 0.27 6.16
C GLN A 81 18.19 -1.14 6.09
N ASP A 82 17.32 -1.49 7.04
CA ASP A 82 16.68 -2.80 7.08
C ASP A 82 15.26 -2.71 6.53
N PHE A 83 15.06 -3.26 5.33
CA PHE A 83 13.75 -3.27 4.71
C PHE A 83 12.87 -4.39 5.28
N ILE A 84 11.59 -4.08 5.43
CA ILE A 84 10.58 -5.10 5.76
C ILE A 84 10.44 -6.04 4.55
N PRO A 85 10.32 -7.36 4.77
CA PRO A 85 10.13 -8.30 3.66
C PRO A 85 8.97 -7.90 2.75
N TYR A 86 9.17 -8.06 1.43
CA TYR A 86 8.21 -7.61 0.41
C TYR A 86 6.79 -8.11 0.66
N ASN A 87 6.64 -9.40 0.99
CA ASN A 87 5.29 -9.98 1.20
C ASN A 87 4.56 -9.35 2.38
N GLN A 88 5.27 -8.91 3.40
CA GLN A 88 4.66 -8.21 4.53
C GLN A 88 4.19 -6.81 4.13
N VAL A 89 4.98 -6.11 3.32
CA VAL A 89 4.60 -4.79 2.81
C VAL A 89 3.40 -4.92 1.88
N LEU A 90 3.40 -5.93 1.02
CA LEU A 90 2.27 -6.22 0.13
C LEU A 90 1.00 -6.50 0.93
N ASP A 91 1.08 -7.30 1.98
CA ASP A 91 -0.07 -7.60 2.84
C ASP A 91 -0.62 -6.32 3.49
N THR A 92 0.26 -5.43 3.95
CA THR A 92 -0.14 -4.13 4.47
C THR A 92 -0.84 -3.29 3.40
N MET A 93 -0.34 -3.30 2.17
CA MET A 93 -0.99 -2.60 1.06
C MET A 93 -2.40 -3.13 0.82
N LEU A 94 -2.59 -4.47 0.85
CA LEU A 94 -3.91 -5.07 0.68
C LEU A 94 -4.85 -4.64 1.80
N HIS A 95 -4.35 -4.59 3.05
CA HIS A 95 -5.11 -4.10 4.21
C HIS A 95 -5.56 -2.65 3.98
N GLU A 96 -4.65 -1.78 3.56
CA GLU A 96 -5.00 -0.38 3.34
C GLU A 96 -5.96 -0.19 2.17
N LEU A 97 -5.84 -1.00 1.11
CA LEU A 97 -6.79 -0.97 0.00
C LEU A 97 -8.20 -1.34 0.44
N CYS A 98 -8.34 -2.26 1.39
CA CYS A 98 -9.66 -2.63 1.91
C CYS A 98 -10.37 -1.44 2.57
N HIS A 99 -9.63 -0.46 3.08
CA HIS A 99 -10.21 0.76 3.62
C HIS A 99 -10.85 1.65 2.55
N ASN A 100 -10.58 1.42 1.27
CA ASN A 100 -11.31 2.10 0.21
C ASN A 100 -12.77 1.63 0.14
N ALA A 101 -13.06 0.42 0.60
CA ALA A 101 -14.41 -0.13 0.61
C ALA A 101 -15.04 -0.09 2.01
N HIS A 102 -14.24 -0.29 3.06
CA HIS A 102 -14.73 -0.40 4.44
C HIS A 102 -13.86 0.43 5.37
N GLY A 103 -14.44 1.50 5.94
CA GLY A 103 -13.73 2.32 6.91
C GLY A 103 -13.37 1.58 8.19
N PRO A 104 -14.35 0.99 8.90
CA PRO A 104 -14.07 0.30 10.17
C PRO A 104 -13.51 -1.11 9.96
N HIS A 105 -12.74 -1.58 10.94
CA HIS A 105 -12.24 -2.96 10.98
C HIS A 105 -13.34 -3.90 11.47
N ASN A 106 -14.35 -4.12 10.65
CA ASN A 106 -15.49 -5.01 10.98
C ASN A 106 -15.37 -6.34 10.23
N ALA A 107 -16.36 -7.21 10.38
CA ALA A 107 -16.36 -8.53 9.75
C ALA A 107 -16.25 -8.45 8.22
N SER A 108 -16.92 -7.47 7.60
CA SER A 108 -16.87 -7.29 6.15
C SER A 108 -15.46 -6.90 5.69
N PHE A 109 -14.76 -6.04 6.45
CA PHE A 109 -13.39 -5.65 6.18
C PHE A 109 -12.47 -6.86 6.21
N TYR A 110 -12.53 -7.65 7.29
CA TYR A 110 -11.64 -8.81 7.44
C TYR A 110 -11.90 -9.88 6.40
N LYS A 111 -13.17 -10.08 6.02
CA LYS A 111 -13.51 -11.03 4.97
C LYS A 111 -12.92 -10.61 3.63
N LEU A 112 -13.04 -9.33 3.28
CA LEU A 112 -12.49 -8.80 2.03
C LEU A 112 -10.97 -8.94 2.02
N TRP A 113 -10.30 -8.56 3.10
CA TRP A 113 -8.85 -8.66 3.21
C TRP A 113 -8.39 -10.12 3.07
N ASP A 114 -9.06 -11.04 3.75
CA ASP A 114 -8.75 -12.46 3.68
C ASP A 114 -8.93 -13.02 2.27
N ASP A 115 -10.02 -12.66 1.60
CA ASP A 115 -10.29 -13.09 0.23
C ASP A 115 -9.20 -12.59 -0.74
N ILE A 116 -8.79 -11.35 -0.60
CA ILE A 116 -7.74 -10.76 -1.44
C ILE A 116 -6.39 -11.44 -1.16
N ARG A 117 -6.07 -11.68 0.11
CA ARG A 117 -4.80 -12.34 0.49
C ARG A 117 -4.68 -13.73 -0.12
N LYS A 118 -5.75 -14.49 -0.16
CA LYS A 118 -5.73 -15.86 -0.73
C LYS A 118 -5.35 -15.89 -2.20
N VAL A 119 -5.65 -14.83 -2.93
CA VAL A 119 -5.37 -14.75 -4.37
C VAL A 119 -3.98 -14.19 -4.65
N TYR A 120 -3.51 -13.21 -3.84
CA TYR A 120 -2.34 -12.39 -4.19
C TYR A 120 -1.11 -12.60 -3.31
N ILE A 121 -1.22 -13.41 -2.24
CA ILE A 121 -0.06 -13.73 -1.40
C ILE A 121 0.16 -15.24 -1.32
#